data_761f8a8cb1c103f6c21760a8d74a0fb2
#
_entry.id   761f8a8cb1c103f6c21760a8d74a0fb2
#
_cell.length_a   1.000
_cell.length_b   1.000
_cell.length_c   1.000
_cell.angle_alpha   90.00
_cell.angle_beta   90.00
_cell.angle_gamma   90.00
#
_symmetry.space_group_name_H-M   'P 1'
#
loop_
_entity.id
_entity.type
_entity.pdbx_description
1 polymer ?
#
loop_
_entity_poly.entity_id
_entity_poly.type
_entity_poly.pdbx_seq_one_letter_code
_entity_poly.pdbx_strand_id
1 'polypeptide(L)'
;MAKFHLTVYSCTWKGFSSLAVCSKCVNITSYVEKSCNTTGCFKLVLPGGPSLLGFGGQINSSVTNISSDLHGIEPSIIQFSSLISKTTDNSDDTTAWECAMFYCINTYSAKVTDGMIQQQVTNTWRNDSATHFQSSDLIYNPPSQVINITANALTFKVANLAAKAMNTFMSSTFTGSGGINGTLTGSAFSSDVVQALYETTDYSYRIANLVTSMTNNIRQQNDSGSSPLKGQAFRTEAYVRVRWAWFSYPAIVIVSSLLYLLGTILETTYRDVAIWKSSNMAMIFHGQALGLDNPDRLAVKTLSEMSELYKDIKVDLVQTDDDGWKLVQRPAE
;
A
#
# COMPACT_ATOMS: atom_id res chain seq x y z
N MET A 1 -20.62 -18.65 -0.48
CA MET A 1 -19.20 -18.25 -0.28
C MET A 1 -19.09 -16.78 -0.60
N ALA A 2 -19.03 -15.93 0.41
CA ALA A 2 -18.80 -14.51 0.22
C ALA A 2 -17.32 -14.29 -0.12
N LYS A 3 -17.02 -13.87 -1.35
CA LYS A 3 -15.70 -13.40 -1.72
C LYS A 3 -15.48 -12.08 -0.99
N PHE A 4 -14.70 -12.10 0.09
CA PHE A 4 -14.11 -10.88 0.63
C PHE A 4 -13.16 -10.33 -0.44
N HIS A 5 -13.60 -9.32 -1.15
CA HIS A 5 -12.69 -8.47 -1.90
C HIS A 5 -11.81 -7.77 -0.88
N LEU A 6 -10.57 -8.20 -0.75
CA LEU A 6 -9.52 -7.44 -0.11
C LEU A 6 -9.45 -6.08 -0.82
N THR A 7 -10.01 -5.07 -0.18
CA THR A 7 -9.89 -3.70 -0.67
C THR A 7 -8.43 -3.31 -0.57
N VAL A 8 -7.79 -3.14 -1.71
CA VAL A 8 -6.41 -2.68 -1.82
C VAL A 8 -6.36 -1.26 -1.25
N TYR A 9 -5.75 -1.12 -0.08
CA TYR A 9 -5.50 0.18 0.52
C TYR A 9 -4.10 0.62 0.08
N SER A 10 -4.02 1.76 -0.57
CA SER A 10 -2.75 2.45 -0.75
C SER A 10 -2.69 3.65 0.17
N CYS A 11 -1.54 3.84 0.82
CA CYS A 11 -1.30 5.01 1.66
C CYS A 11 -0.10 5.76 1.12
N THR A 12 -0.15 7.08 1.10
CA THR A 12 0.97 7.90 0.69
C THR A 12 1.27 8.95 1.77
N TRP A 13 2.55 9.15 2.03
CA TRP A 13 3.05 10.26 2.83
C TRP A 13 3.83 11.18 1.91
N LYS A 14 3.37 12.42 1.76
CA LYS A 14 4.14 13.46 1.07
C LYS A 14 5.41 13.70 1.87
N GLY A 15 6.48 14.16 1.21
CA GLY A 15 7.79 14.33 1.77
C GLY A 15 7.80 14.80 3.22
N PHE A 16 8.48 14.05 4.08
CA PHE A 16 8.68 14.37 5.48
C PHE A 16 10.15 14.20 5.84
N SER A 17 10.60 14.95 6.82
CA SER A 17 11.99 14.93 7.26
C SER A 17 12.10 14.41 8.68
N SER A 18 13.17 13.68 8.96
CA SER A 18 13.50 13.23 10.32
C SER A 18 14.99 13.28 10.58
N LEU A 19 15.34 13.36 11.88
CA LEU A 19 16.69 13.09 12.33
C LEU A 19 17.09 11.69 11.91
N ALA A 20 18.32 11.56 11.44
CA ALA A 20 18.90 10.31 10.94
C ALA A 20 20.37 10.23 11.35
N VAL A 21 20.92 9.04 11.21
CA VAL A 21 22.37 8.82 11.23
C VAL A 21 22.83 8.55 9.80
N CYS A 22 23.89 9.22 9.38
CA CYS A 22 24.53 9.03 8.10
C CYS A 22 25.96 8.54 8.29
N SER A 23 26.54 7.97 7.25
CA SER A 23 27.94 7.55 7.25
C SER A 23 28.63 7.95 5.97
N LYS A 24 29.94 8.11 6.07
CA LYS A 24 30.85 8.22 4.93
C LYS A 24 32.05 7.34 5.23
N CYS A 25 32.38 6.41 4.33
CA CYS A 25 33.55 5.56 4.41
C CYS A 25 34.49 5.85 3.25
N VAL A 26 35.80 5.77 3.51
CA VAL A 26 36.85 5.96 2.54
C VAL A 26 37.84 4.80 2.65
N ASN A 27 38.25 4.27 1.51
CA ASN A 27 39.32 3.29 1.45
C ASN A 27 40.66 3.99 1.60
N ILE A 28 41.36 3.71 2.67
CA ILE A 28 42.65 4.29 3.00
C ILE A 28 43.81 3.25 2.93
N THR A 29 43.62 2.21 2.16
CA THR A 29 44.65 1.14 2.00
C THR A 29 45.99 1.67 1.49
N SER A 30 45.99 2.72 0.68
CA SER A 30 47.20 3.39 0.18
C SER A 30 48.05 4.06 1.28
N TYR A 31 47.48 4.31 2.46
CA TYR A 31 48.21 4.87 3.60
C TYR A 31 48.90 3.80 4.46
N VAL A 32 48.66 2.52 4.17
CA VAL A 32 49.24 1.41 4.96
C VAL A 32 50.75 1.28 4.69
N GLU A 33 51.52 1.47 5.74
CA GLU A 33 52.95 1.24 5.73
C GLU A 33 53.25 -0.23 6.05
N LYS A 34 54.09 -0.86 5.23
CA LYS A 34 54.47 -2.27 5.37
C LYS A 34 55.92 -2.33 5.81
N SER A 35 56.19 -2.99 6.92
CA SER A 35 57.55 -3.32 7.36
C SER A 35 57.85 -4.76 7.05
N CYS A 36 58.71 -5.00 6.08
CA CYS A 36 59.00 -6.32 5.53
C CYS A 36 60.48 -6.61 5.67
N ASN A 37 60.84 -7.89 5.79
CA ASN A 37 62.22 -8.40 5.72
C ASN A 37 62.34 -9.48 4.62
N THR A 38 63.45 -10.15 4.51
CA THR A 38 63.70 -11.22 3.51
C THR A 38 62.75 -12.41 3.62
N THR A 39 62.08 -12.58 4.76
CA THR A 39 61.14 -13.67 5.03
C THR A 39 59.66 -13.26 4.92
N GLY A 40 59.39 -11.99 4.65
CA GLY A 40 58.03 -11.46 4.49
C GLY A 40 57.75 -10.19 5.29
N CYS A 41 56.53 -9.71 5.22
CA CYS A 41 56.09 -8.53 5.98
C CYS A 41 55.62 -8.96 7.38
N PHE A 42 56.21 -8.36 8.43
CA PHE A 42 55.91 -8.69 9.82
C PHE A 42 55.09 -7.63 10.56
N LYS A 43 54.94 -6.47 9.97
CA LYS A 43 54.15 -5.40 10.58
C LYS A 43 53.43 -4.57 9.51
N LEU A 44 52.17 -4.34 9.73
CA LEU A 44 51.35 -3.43 8.96
C LEU A 44 50.94 -2.28 9.88
N VAL A 45 51.18 -1.06 9.46
CA VAL A 45 50.88 0.14 10.27
C VAL A 45 50.08 1.12 9.45
N LEU A 46 49.03 1.62 10.04
CA LEU A 46 48.31 2.76 9.52
C LEU A 46 48.79 3.99 10.33
N PRO A 47 49.49 4.94 9.73
CA PRO A 47 50.03 6.09 10.45
C PRO A 47 48.94 6.86 11.20
N GLY A 48 49.12 7.01 12.52
CA GLY A 48 48.10 7.63 13.38
C GLY A 48 46.93 6.73 13.72
N GLY A 49 46.91 5.46 13.30
CA GLY A 49 45.84 4.50 13.45
C GLY A 49 46.25 3.12 13.93
N PRO A 50 45.42 2.10 13.64
CA PRO A 50 45.67 0.74 14.09
C PRO A 50 46.87 0.13 13.38
N SER A 51 47.49 -0.87 14.03
CA SER A 51 48.55 -1.68 13.47
C SER A 51 48.29 -3.18 13.67
N LEU A 52 48.83 -4.00 12.78
CA LEU A 52 48.80 -5.46 12.87
C LEU A 52 50.24 -6.00 12.97
N LEU A 53 50.43 -6.99 13.80
CA LEU A 53 51.69 -7.69 13.98
C LEU A 53 51.54 -9.14 13.56
N GLY A 54 52.50 -9.62 12.75
CA GLY A 54 52.49 -10.99 12.25
C GLY A 54 51.57 -11.19 11.03
N PHE A 55 51.51 -12.46 10.62
CA PHE A 55 50.72 -12.91 9.48
C PHE A 55 49.46 -13.62 9.98
N GLY A 56 48.41 -13.48 9.26
CA GLY A 56 47.18 -14.19 9.55
C GLY A 56 45.97 -13.31 9.42
N GLY A 57 44.81 -13.95 9.29
CA GLY A 57 43.54 -13.25 9.22
C GLY A 57 43.30 -12.43 10.48
N GLN A 58 43.62 -11.16 10.45
CA GLN A 58 43.53 -10.24 11.59
C GLN A 58 42.82 -8.96 11.23
N ILE A 59 42.16 -8.37 12.22
CA ILE A 59 41.61 -7.01 12.19
C ILE A 59 42.06 -6.25 13.43
N ASN A 60 42.38 -4.98 13.25
CA ASN A 60 42.48 -4.03 14.35
C ASN A 60 41.72 -2.75 13.96
N SER A 61 40.83 -2.31 14.83
CA SER A 61 39.97 -1.13 14.65
C SER A 61 40.17 -0.19 15.83
N SER A 62 40.29 1.08 15.55
CA SER A 62 40.44 2.12 16.58
C SER A 62 39.80 3.44 16.17
N VAL A 63 39.42 4.22 17.16
CA VAL A 63 38.87 5.57 16.95
C VAL A 63 40.03 6.49 16.56
N THR A 64 40.06 6.90 15.31
CA THR A 64 41.12 7.71 14.71
C THR A 64 40.57 8.58 13.60
N ASN A 65 41.29 9.63 13.28
CA ASN A 65 41.02 10.54 12.17
C ASN A 65 42.27 10.69 11.34
N ILE A 66 42.35 10.02 10.20
CA ILE A 66 43.55 9.92 9.38
C ILE A 66 43.40 10.62 8.05
N SER A 67 42.27 10.35 7.36
CA SER A 67 42.02 10.85 6.02
C SER A 67 41.57 12.29 6.02
N SER A 68 42.13 13.12 5.17
CA SER A 68 41.64 14.48 4.90
C SER A 68 40.24 14.50 4.35
N ASP A 69 39.79 13.44 3.69
CA ASP A 69 38.45 13.34 3.06
C ASP A 69 37.31 13.28 4.07
N LEU A 70 37.61 12.90 5.32
CA LEU A 70 36.66 12.88 6.43
C LEU A 70 36.86 14.05 7.39
N HIS A 71 37.90 14.88 7.20
CA HIS A 71 38.08 16.11 7.96
C HIS A 71 36.89 17.04 7.76
N GLY A 72 36.40 17.64 8.83
CA GLY A 72 35.24 18.55 8.77
C GLY A 72 33.88 17.85 8.80
N ILE A 73 33.83 16.53 8.98
CA ILE A 73 32.59 15.84 9.30
C ILE A 73 32.34 15.97 10.81
N GLU A 74 31.99 17.16 11.23
CA GLU A 74 31.68 17.42 12.63
C GLU A 74 30.29 18.08 12.75
N PRO A 75 29.56 17.77 13.84
CA PRO A 75 29.87 16.80 14.90
C PRO A 75 29.64 15.36 14.45
N SER A 76 30.69 14.53 14.52
CA SER A 76 30.59 13.08 14.26
C SER A 76 30.15 12.33 15.51
N ILE A 77 29.33 11.31 15.35
CA ILE A 77 29.04 10.35 16.42
C ILE A 77 30.30 9.58 16.76
N ILE A 78 30.97 9.10 15.73
CA ILE A 78 32.28 8.41 15.82
C ILE A 78 33.00 8.52 14.49
N GLN A 79 34.31 8.61 14.55
CA GLN A 79 35.19 8.40 13.42
C GLN A 79 36.23 7.33 13.81
N PHE A 80 36.36 6.31 12.99
CA PHE A 80 37.21 5.16 13.30
C PHE A 80 37.85 4.63 12.02
N SER A 81 39.02 4.01 12.18
CA SER A 81 39.70 3.29 11.11
C SER A 81 39.92 1.84 11.47
N SER A 82 39.88 0.98 10.47
CA SER A 82 40.09 -0.45 10.60
C SER A 82 41.12 -0.91 9.60
N LEU A 83 42.11 -1.65 10.08
CA LEU A 83 43.11 -2.31 9.29
C LEU A 83 42.84 -3.82 9.31
N ILE A 84 42.70 -4.41 8.15
CA ILE A 84 42.24 -5.78 7.95
C ILE A 84 43.27 -6.51 7.08
N SER A 85 43.71 -7.70 7.50
CA SER A 85 44.48 -8.63 6.70
C SER A 85 43.77 -9.98 6.66
N LYS A 86 43.40 -10.46 5.47
CA LYS A 86 42.63 -11.68 5.29
C LYS A 86 43.46 -12.96 5.21
N THR A 87 44.65 -12.87 4.65
CA THR A 87 45.51 -14.04 4.39
C THR A 87 46.80 -14.04 5.21
N THR A 88 47.26 -15.24 5.46
CA THR A 88 48.50 -15.48 6.19
C THR A 88 49.76 -15.25 5.35
N ASP A 89 49.67 -15.31 4.02
CA ASP A 89 50.83 -15.47 3.15
C ASP A 89 51.13 -14.27 2.25
N ASN A 90 50.19 -13.33 2.08
CA ASN A 90 50.36 -12.19 1.19
C ASN A 90 49.90 -10.87 1.81
N SER A 91 50.81 -9.90 1.84
CA SER A 91 50.48 -8.51 2.20
C SER A 91 49.50 -7.83 1.24
N ASP A 92 49.18 -8.47 0.10
CA ASP A 92 48.31 -7.90 -0.93
C ASP A 92 46.81 -7.99 -0.59
N ASP A 93 46.45 -8.86 0.37
CA ASP A 93 45.09 -8.97 0.89
C ASP A 93 44.80 -8.03 2.09
N THR A 94 45.59 -6.99 2.22
CA THR A 94 45.42 -5.98 3.25
C THR A 94 44.52 -4.87 2.77
N THR A 95 43.51 -4.54 3.54
CA THR A 95 42.61 -3.40 3.30
C THR A 95 42.54 -2.51 4.54
N ALA A 96 42.46 -1.22 4.32
CA ALA A 96 42.23 -0.27 5.40
C ALA A 96 41.08 0.66 5.03
N TRP A 97 40.19 0.84 5.98
CA TRP A 97 39.01 1.68 5.83
C TRP A 97 38.91 2.67 6.97
N GLU A 98 38.49 3.87 6.64
CA GLU A 98 38.08 4.87 7.62
C GLU A 98 36.66 5.27 7.38
N CYS A 99 35.86 5.29 8.45
CA CYS A 99 34.46 5.67 8.41
C CYS A 99 34.13 6.70 9.47
N ALA A 100 33.29 7.65 9.10
CA ALA A 100 32.65 8.59 10.00
C ALA A 100 31.13 8.33 10.02
N MET A 101 30.54 8.27 11.23
CA MET A 101 29.11 8.30 11.43
C MET A 101 28.73 9.61 12.09
N PHE A 102 27.66 10.23 11.61
CA PHE A 102 27.26 11.57 12.04
C PHE A 102 25.76 11.77 11.95
N TYR A 103 25.23 12.73 12.71
CA TYR A 103 23.81 13.09 12.61
C TYR A 103 23.54 13.86 11.32
N CYS A 104 22.43 13.55 10.66
CA CYS A 104 21.97 14.20 9.45
C CYS A 104 20.44 14.31 9.48
N ILE A 105 19.88 15.06 8.54
CA ILE A 105 18.45 15.15 8.33
C ILE A 105 18.13 14.51 6.98
N ASN A 106 17.36 13.45 7.01
CA ASN A 106 16.86 12.80 5.80
C ASN A 106 15.43 13.19 5.51
N THR A 107 15.16 13.52 4.26
CA THR A 107 13.81 13.71 3.74
C THR A 107 13.37 12.46 3.01
N TYR A 108 12.18 12.00 3.32
CA TYR A 108 11.64 10.74 2.81
C TYR A 108 10.38 10.97 1.98
N SER A 109 10.19 10.12 1.00
CA SER A 109 8.90 9.86 0.36
C SER A 109 8.51 8.42 0.68
N ALA A 110 7.29 8.21 1.15
CA ALA A 110 6.82 6.88 1.52
C ALA A 110 5.46 6.58 0.91
N LYS A 111 5.30 5.36 0.43
CA LYS A 111 4.06 4.82 -0.12
C LYS A 111 3.88 3.39 0.38
N VAL A 112 2.67 3.04 0.75
CA VAL A 112 2.28 1.65 1.01
C VAL A 112 1.35 1.22 -0.12
N THR A 113 1.63 0.10 -0.74
CA THR A 113 0.79 -0.52 -1.76
C THR A 113 0.73 -2.01 -1.47
N ASP A 114 -0.47 -2.56 -1.40
CA ASP A 114 -0.70 -3.98 -1.11
C ASP A 114 -0.03 -4.47 0.19
N GLY A 115 -0.02 -3.61 1.22
CA GLY A 115 0.60 -3.89 2.50
C GLY A 115 2.13 -3.79 2.52
N MET A 116 2.78 -3.53 1.39
CA MET A 116 4.23 -3.35 1.30
C MET A 116 4.60 -1.87 1.33
N ILE A 117 5.51 -1.52 2.24
CA ILE A 117 6.04 -0.17 2.34
C ILE A 117 7.18 0.02 1.33
N GLN A 118 7.07 1.08 0.56
CA GLN A 118 8.12 1.58 -0.32
C GLN A 118 8.53 2.96 0.20
N GLN A 119 9.75 3.04 0.72
CA GLN A 119 10.29 4.28 1.26
C GLN A 119 11.59 4.60 0.54
N GLN A 120 11.74 5.87 0.17
CA GLN A 120 12.94 6.39 -0.48
C GLN A 120 13.41 7.64 0.22
N VAL A 121 14.72 7.74 0.45
CA VAL A 121 15.37 9.00 0.85
C VAL A 121 15.48 9.87 -0.39
N THR A 122 14.83 11.01 -0.36
CA THR A 122 14.81 11.97 -1.49
C THR A 122 15.89 13.03 -1.36
N ASN A 123 16.27 13.36 -0.14
CA ASN A 123 17.33 14.32 0.14
C ASN A 123 17.97 14.01 1.50
N THR A 124 19.25 14.35 1.63
CA THR A 124 20.03 14.27 2.86
C THR A 124 20.71 15.60 3.09
N TRP A 125 20.51 16.17 4.26
CA TRP A 125 21.14 17.43 4.65
C TRP A 125 22.00 17.24 5.91
N ARG A 126 23.15 17.88 5.91
CA ARG A 126 24.10 17.90 7.03
C ARG A 126 24.38 19.37 7.38
N ASN A 127 24.53 19.64 8.65
CA ASN A 127 24.99 20.94 9.12
C ASN A 127 26.52 20.94 9.18
N ASP A 128 27.16 21.55 8.20
CA ASP A 128 28.62 21.67 8.16
C ASP A 128 29.15 22.74 9.13
N SER A 129 28.27 23.53 9.72
CA SER A 129 28.62 24.63 10.66
C SER A 129 28.37 24.29 12.12
N ALA A 130 27.97 23.06 12.43
CA ALA A 130 27.69 22.66 13.80
C ALA A 130 29.00 22.59 14.58
N THR A 131 29.07 23.36 15.65
CA THR A 131 30.23 23.36 16.56
C THR A 131 30.32 22.09 17.39
N HIS A 132 31.55 21.72 17.75
CA HIS A 132 31.90 20.55 18.56
C HIS A 132 31.01 20.33 19.80
N PHE A 133 30.88 19.09 20.24
CA PHE A 133 30.16 18.58 21.43
C PHE A 133 30.51 19.25 22.78
N GLN A 134 30.87 20.52 22.84
CA GLN A 134 31.52 21.00 24.06
C GLN A 134 30.62 21.29 25.25
N SER A 135 29.40 21.80 25.09
CA SER A 135 28.54 22.10 26.25
C SER A 135 27.04 22.28 25.94
N SER A 136 26.64 22.31 24.68
CA SER A 136 25.27 22.58 24.27
C SER A 136 24.66 21.43 23.48
N ASP A 137 23.34 21.40 23.42
CA ASP A 137 22.63 20.46 22.56
C ASP A 137 22.93 20.75 21.09
N LEU A 138 22.93 19.72 20.27
CA LEU A 138 23.10 19.83 18.82
C LEU A 138 21.78 20.24 18.20
N ILE A 139 21.79 21.37 17.50
CA ILE A 139 20.59 21.92 16.86
C ILE A 139 20.81 21.93 15.35
N TYR A 140 19.84 21.32 14.65
CA TYR A 140 19.83 21.22 13.19
C TYR A 140 18.63 21.99 12.65
N ASN A 141 18.91 23.03 11.87
CA ASN A 141 17.92 23.88 11.22
C ASN A 141 18.11 23.80 9.70
N PRO A 142 17.60 22.72 9.06
CA PRO A 142 17.74 22.58 7.62
C PRO A 142 16.97 23.69 6.91
N PRO A 143 17.51 24.24 5.81
CA PRO A 143 16.80 25.27 5.04
C PRO A 143 15.51 24.70 4.43
N SER A 144 14.47 25.53 4.36
CA SER A 144 13.14 25.13 3.86
C SER A 144 13.15 24.55 2.43
N GLN A 145 14.11 24.98 1.61
CA GLN A 145 14.32 24.48 0.25
C GLN A 145 14.74 22.99 0.22
N VAL A 146 15.41 22.52 1.26
CA VAL A 146 15.88 21.14 1.38
C VAL A 146 14.79 20.22 1.88
N ILE A 147 13.89 20.74 2.73
CA ILE A 147 12.88 19.94 3.43
C ILE A 147 11.60 19.80 2.60
N ASN A 148 11.42 20.62 1.56
CA ASN A 148 10.23 20.65 0.68
C ASN A 148 8.88 20.66 1.45
N ILE A 149 8.89 21.25 2.66
CA ILE A 149 7.73 21.33 3.54
C ILE A 149 7.41 22.81 3.72
N THR A 150 6.19 23.19 3.39
CA THR A 150 5.62 24.52 3.61
C THR A 150 5.32 24.84 5.08
N ALA A 151 5.72 23.98 6.00
CA ALA A 151 5.51 24.18 7.44
C ALA A 151 6.69 24.90 8.09
N ASN A 152 6.42 25.64 9.15
CA ASN A 152 7.36 26.38 9.98
C ASN A 152 8.69 25.64 10.17
N ALA A 153 9.80 26.38 10.15
CA ALA A 153 11.16 25.88 10.25
C ALA A 153 11.25 24.70 11.25
N LEU A 154 11.46 23.49 10.72
CA LEU A 154 11.61 22.30 11.55
C LEU A 154 13.00 22.34 12.19
N THR A 155 13.03 22.41 13.51
CA THR A 155 14.26 22.32 14.30
C THR A 155 14.37 20.91 14.86
N PHE A 156 15.49 20.25 14.56
CA PHE A 156 15.82 18.95 15.14
C PHE A 156 16.90 19.14 16.19
N LYS A 157 16.72 18.46 17.34
CA LYS A 157 17.59 18.63 18.48
C LYS A 157 18.10 17.28 18.97
N VAL A 158 19.41 17.17 19.20
CA VAL A 158 20.01 16.04 19.88
C VAL A 158 20.59 16.55 21.20
N ALA A 159 20.12 16.00 22.30
CA ALA A 159 20.62 16.36 23.62
C ALA A 159 22.11 16.01 23.74
N ASN A 160 22.89 16.93 24.28
CA ASN A 160 24.35 16.77 24.45
C ASN A 160 24.70 15.48 25.21
N LEU A 161 23.94 15.17 26.27
CA LEU A 161 24.18 13.96 27.03
C LEU A 161 23.96 12.68 26.20
N ALA A 162 22.92 12.66 25.38
CA ALA A 162 22.63 11.54 24.47
C ALA A 162 23.73 11.40 23.41
N ALA A 163 24.18 12.51 22.84
CA ALA A 163 25.26 12.52 21.87
C ALA A 163 26.59 11.99 22.45
N LYS A 164 26.93 12.40 23.67
CA LYS A 164 28.12 11.92 24.40
C LYS A 164 28.01 10.43 24.75
N ALA A 165 26.86 10.00 25.24
CA ALA A 165 26.63 8.59 25.55
C ALA A 165 26.75 7.72 24.28
N MET A 166 26.19 8.16 23.16
CA MET A 166 26.30 7.49 21.87
C MET A 166 27.78 7.42 21.40
N ASN A 167 28.50 8.53 21.49
CA ASN A 167 29.93 8.55 21.14
C ASN A 167 30.75 7.57 21.99
N THR A 168 30.55 7.56 23.32
CA THR A 168 31.24 6.66 24.23
C THR A 168 30.92 5.19 23.92
N PHE A 169 29.67 4.88 23.73
CA PHE A 169 29.21 3.53 23.41
C PHE A 169 29.79 3.06 22.06
N MET A 170 29.69 3.87 21.03
CA MET A 170 30.23 3.52 19.70
C MET A 170 31.74 3.41 19.73
N SER A 171 32.43 4.29 20.43
CA SER A 171 33.89 4.22 20.59
C SER A 171 34.36 2.91 21.23
N SER A 172 33.68 2.48 22.30
CA SER A 172 33.99 1.18 22.92
C SER A 172 33.63 -0.01 22.03
N THR A 173 32.61 0.09 21.23
CA THR A 173 32.12 -1.00 20.39
C THR A 173 32.95 -1.20 19.12
N PHE A 174 33.44 -0.09 18.53
CA PHE A 174 34.23 -0.09 17.31
C PHE A 174 35.78 -0.17 17.55
N THR A 175 36.23 -0.08 18.79
CA THR A 175 37.61 -0.27 19.15
C THR A 175 37.87 -1.70 19.55
N GLY A 176 38.85 -2.32 18.93
CA GLY A 176 39.23 -3.67 19.28
C GLY A 176 40.01 -4.38 18.18
N SER A 177 40.40 -5.59 18.50
CA SER A 177 41.15 -6.44 17.58
C SER A 177 40.64 -7.87 17.60
N GLY A 178 40.96 -8.60 16.59
CA GLY A 178 40.63 -10.02 16.52
C GLY A 178 41.32 -10.70 15.35
N GLY A 179 41.16 -12.00 15.30
CA GLY A 179 41.72 -12.76 14.21
C GLY A 179 41.38 -14.25 14.27
N ILE A 180 41.68 -14.92 13.16
CA ILE A 180 41.59 -16.37 13.02
C ILE A 180 42.97 -16.94 13.20
N ASN A 181 43.20 -17.67 14.29
CA ASN A 181 44.47 -18.36 14.51
C ASN A 181 44.54 -19.61 13.62
N GLY A 182 45.45 -19.61 12.65
CA GLY A 182 45.64 -20.72 11.71
C GLY A 182 46.14 -22.04 12.33
N THR A 183 46.51 -22.05 13.61
CA THR A 183 47.05 -23.24 14.31
C THR A 183 46.14 -23.81 15.41
N LEU A 184 45.10 -23.06 15.83
CA LEU A 184 44.12 -23.50 16.81
C LEU A 184 42.73 -23.22 16.24
N THR A 185 41.83 -24.17 16.37
CA THR A 185 40.43 -24.09 15.93
C THR A 185 39.68 -23.02 16.73
N GLY A 186 39.97 -21.74 16.50
CA GLY A 186 39.27 -20.66 17.21
C GLY A 186 39.52 -19.31 16.57
N SER A 187 38.44 -18.57 16.35
CA SER A 187 38.48 -17.15 16.11
C SER A 187 38.27 -16.41 17.42
N ALA A 188 39.11 -15.44 17.72
CA ALA A 188 38.97 -14.58 18.89
C ALA A 188 38.84 -13.14 18.45
N PHE A 189 37.72 -12.54 18.71
CA PHE A 189 37.42 -11.13 18.44
C PHE A 189 37.04 -10.42 19.74
N SER A 190 37.46 -9.18 19.87
CA SER A 190 37.16 -8.35 21.06
C SER A 190 35.66 -8.00 21.18
N SER A 191 34.94 -7.98 20.07
CA SER A 191 33.48 -7.76 20.03
C SER A 191 32.86 -8.36 18.75
N ASP A 192 31.56 -8.62 18.78
CA ASP A 192 30.80 -9.10 17.63
C ASP A 192 30.83 -8.10 16.47
N VAL A 193 30.95 -6.79 16.78
CA VAL A 193 31.08 -5.74 15.76
C VAL A 193 32.40 -5.84 15.03
N VAL A 194 33.50 -6.03 15.76
CA VAL A 194 34.83 -6.19 15.17
C VAL A 194 34.88 -7.47 14.31
N GLN A 195 34.22 -8.55 14.76
CA GLN A 195 34.08 -9.76 13.96
C GLN A 195 33.28 -9.48 12.67
N ALA A 196 32.15 -8.82 12.76
CA ALA A 196 31.31 -8.48 11.60
C ALA A 196 32.04 -7.57 10.59
N LEU A 197 32.92 -6.68 11.08
CA LEU A 197 33.75 -5.85 10.22
C LEU A 197 34.84 -6.67 9.53
N TYR A 198 35.42 -7.65 10.23
CA TYR A 198 36.38 -8.58 9.63
C TYR A 198 35.75 -9.43 8.54
N GLU A 199 34.58 -9.99 8.76
CA GLU A 199 33.89 -10.91 7.84
C GLU A 199 33.31 -10.24 6.59
N THR A 200 33.11 -8.93 6.62
CA THR A 200 32.46 -8.23 5.51
C THR A 200 33.34 -8.17 4.26
N THR A 201 32.71 -8.27 3.10
CA THR A 201 33.35 -8.03 1.79
C THR A 201 33.12 -6.60 1.30
N ASP A 202 32.02 -5.97 1.70
CA ASP A 202 31.70 -4.58 1.39
C ASP A 202 31.54 -3.78 2.70
N TYR A 203 32.58 -3.06 3.03
CA TYR A 203 32.69 -2.30 4.27
C TYR A 203 31.70 -1.14 4.30
N SER A 204 31.61 -0.39 3.20
CA SER A 204 30.71 0.74 3.08
C SER A 204 29.25 0.32 3.19
N TYR A 205 28.86 -0.76 2.56
CA TYR A 205 27.51 -1.32 2.62
C TYR A 205 27.14 -1.78 4.04
N ARG A 206 28.08 -2.42 4.74
CA ARG A 206 27.85 -2.87 6.13
C ARG A 206 27.56 -1.68 7.05
N ILE A 207 28.37 -0.63 6.96
CA ILE A 207 28.18 0.58 7.76
C ILE A 207 26.90 1.33 7.36
N ALA A 208 26.58 1.37 6.07
CA ALA A 208 25.31 1.96 5.60
C ALA A 208 24.07 1.24 6.18
N ASN A 209 24.11 -0.08 6.27
CA ASN A 209 23.02 -0.85 6.89
C ASN A 209 22.92 -0.58 8.39
N LEU A 210 24.05 -0.45 9.08
CA LEU A 210 24.05 -0.10 10.50
C LEU A 210 23.42 1.27 10.75
N VAL A 211 23.84 2.31 10.03
CA VAL A 211 23.26 3.66 10.21
C VAL A 211 21.79 3.72 9.80
N THR A 212 21.37 2.89 8.85
CA THR A 212 19.95 2.74 8.49
C THR A 212 19.16 2.14 9.66
N SER A 213 19.69 1.13 10.32
CA SER A 213 19.07 0.52 11.50
C SER A 213 18.99 1.50 12.68
N MET A 214 20.06 2.26 12.91
CA MET A 214 20.07 3.34 13.92
C MET A 214 19.03 4.41 13.61
N THR A 215 18.94 4.84 12.37
CA THR A 215 17.95 5.81 11.90
C THR A 215 16.53 5.30 12.12
N ASN A 216 16.26 4.06 11.79
CA ASN A 216 14.93 3.45 12.01
C ASN A 216 14.57 3.40 13.49
N ASN A 217 15.55 3.10 14.36
CA ASN A 217 15.33 3.11 15.80
C ASN A 217 15.01 4.54 16.32
N ILE A 218 15.75 5.55 15.90
CA ILE A 218 15.48 6.96 16.24
C ILE A 218 14.05 7.35 15.83
N ARG A 219 13.62 6.94 14.65
CA ARG A 219 12.29 7.26 14.11
C ARG A 219 11.14 6.54 14.81
N GLN A 220 11.40 5.40 15.43
CA GLN A 220 10.40 4.62 16.17
C GLN A 220 10.17 5.13 17.59
N GLN A 221 11.10 5.90 18.13
CA GLN A 221 10.93 6.45 19.47
C GLN A 221 9.91 7.58 19.47
N ASN A 222 8.81 7.36 20.20
CA ASN A 222 7.80 8.38 20.47
C ASN A 222 8.32 9.30 21.57
N ASP A 223 8.97 10.37 21.19
CA ASP A 223 9.21 11.46 22.13
C ASP A 223 7.89 12.16 22.45
N SER A 224 7.67 12.48 23.70
CA SER A 224 6.41 13.02 24.26
C SER A 224 5.95 14.37 23.65
N GLY A 225 6.58 14.82 22.59
CA GLY A 225 6.25 16.04 21.84
C GLY A 225 5.99 15.84 20.35
N SER A 226 6.22 14.67 19.81
CA SER A 226 6.04 14.43 18.37
C SER A 226 4.66 13.83 18.07
N SER A 227 3.88 14.49 17.22
CA SER A 227 2.63 13.91 16.71
C SER A 227 2.93 12.90 15.61
N PRO A 228 2.18 11.79 15.53
CA PRO A 228 2.31 10.84 14.42
C PRO A 228 2.10 11.51 13.06
N LEU A 229 2.94 11.17 12.10
CA LEU A 229 2.83 11.69 10.75
C LEU A 229 1.56 11.19 10.07
N LYS A 230 0.68 12.11 9.68
CA LYS A 230 -0.57 11.79 8.99
C LYS A 230 -0.31 11.61 7.50
N GLY A 231 -0.66 10.44 6.96
CA GLY A 231 -0.65 10.14 5.53
C GLY A 231 -2.04 10.26 4.91
N GLN A 232 -2.10 10.19 3.59
CA GLN A 232 -3.34 10.07 2.83
C GLN A 232 -3.59 8.60 2.50
N ALA A 233 -4.73 8.09 2.93
CA ALA A 233 -5.17 6.74 2.61
C ALA A 233 -6.11 6.79 1.39
N PHE A 234 -5.85 5.94 0.42
CA PHE A 234 -6.68 5.77 -0.77
C PHE A 234 -7.36 4.41 -0.70
N ARG A 235 -8.67 4.44 -0.85
CA ARG A 235 -9.48 3.24 -0.95
C ARG A 235 -10.09 3.18 -2.35
N THR A 236 -9.98 2.04 -2.99
CA THR A 236 -10.71 1.80 -4.23
C THR A 236 -12.15 1.47 -3.87
N GLU A 237 -13.07 2.36 -4.18
CA GLU A 237 -14.49 2.11 -4.01
C GLU A 237 -15.12 1.85 -5.37
N ALA A 238 -15.92 0.80 -5.44
CA ALA A 238 -16.71 0.53 -6.63
C ALA A 238 -17.97 1.39 -6.60
N TYR A 239 -18.06 2.32 -7.52
CA TYR A 239 -19.26 3.14 -7.70
C TYR A 239 -20.14 2.53 -8.78
N VAL A 240 -21.40 2.30 -8.46
CA VAL A 240 -22.39 1.95 -9.46
C VAL A 240 -22.87 3.24 -10.13
N ARG A 241 -22.44 3.47 -11.35
CA ARG A 241 -22.93 4.59 -12.16
C ARG A 241 -24.23 4.17 -12.84
N VAL A 242 -25.35 4.58 -12.28
CA VAL A 242 -26.66 4.36 -12.88
C VAL A 242 -26.78 5.21 -14.15
N ARG A 243 -26.93 4.54 -15.29
CA ARG A 243 -27.22 5.22 -16.57
C ARG A 243 -28.74 5.37 -16.69
N TRP A 244 -29.28 6.46 -16.26
CA TRP A 244 -30.70 6.77 -16.25
C TRP A 244 -31.37 6.63 -17.63
N ALA A 245 -30.60 6.75 -18.70
CA ALA A 245 -31.10 6.54 -20.07
C ALA A 245 -31.73 5.15 -20.28
N TRP A 246 -31.28 4.11 -19.55
CA TRP A 246 -31.88 2.78 -19.62
C TRP A 246 -33.28 2.70 -18.98
N PHE A 247 -33.59 3.63 -18.09
CA PHE A 247 -34.93 3.73 -17.48
C PHE A 247 -35.95 4.28 -18.44
N SER A 248 -35.54 4.96 -19.52
CA SER A 248 -36.49 5.53 -20.51
C SER A 248 -37.31 4.45 -21.21
N TYR A 249 -36.73 3.29 -21.51
CA TYR A 249 -37.46 2.21 -22.19
C TYR A 249 -38.65 1.67 -21.35
N PRO A 250 -38.47 1.20 -20.10
CA PRO A 250 -39.57 0.75 -19.27
C PRO A 250 -40.58 1.89 -18.98
N ALA A 251 -40.13 3.13 -18.83
CA ALA A 251 -41.02 4.28 -18.64
C ALA A 251 -41.92 4.51 -19.86
N ILE A 252 -41.36 4.45 -21.07
CA ILE A 252 -42.15 4.60 -22.32
C ILE A 252 -43.17 3.46 -22.44
N VAL A 253 -42.80 2.22 -22.12
CA VAL A 253 -43.73 1.07 -22.17
C VAL A 253 -44.89 1.27 -21.19
N ILE A 254 -44.62 1.72 -19.98
CA ILE A 254 -45.65 1.97 -18.97
C ILE A 254 -46.59 3.11 -19.43
N VAL A 255 -46.01 4.22 -19.89
CA VAL A 255 -46.80 5.38 -20.35
C VAL A 255 -47.65 5.00 -21.57
N SER A 256 -47.10 4.27 -22.53
CA SER A 256 -47.86 3.86 -23.72
C SER A 256 -48.99 2.89 -23.38
N SER A 257 -48.77 1.97 -22.43
CA SER A 257 -49.83 1.06 -21.97
C SER A 257 -50.96 1.80 -21.25
N LEU A 258 -50.63 2.80 -20.45
CA LEU A 258 -51.63 3.66 -19.79
C LEU A 258 -52.41 4.49 -20.81
N LEU A 259 -51.75 5.08 -21.80
CA LEU A 259 -52.39 5.82 -22.87
C LEU A 259 -53.33 4.92 -23.69
N TYR A 260 -52.90 3.70 -24.01
CA TYR A 260 -53.72 2.72 -24.70
C TYR A 260 -54.98 2.36 -23.86
N LEU A 261 -54.77 2.10 -22.56
CA LEU A 261 -55.90 1.80 -21.65
C LEU A 261 -56.90 2.97 -21.57
N LEU A 262 -56.39 4.19 -21.41
CA LEU A 262 -57.23 5.38 -21.39
C LEU A 262 -57.97 5.56 -22.73
N GLY A 263 -57.30 5.37 -23.85
CA GLY A 263 -57.90 5.44 -25.17
C GLY A 263 -59.04 4.43 -25.35
N THR A 264 -58.82 3.17 -24.93
CA THR A 264 -59.88 2.15 -25.00
C THR A 264 -61.05 2.45 -24.09
N ILE A 265 -60.84 2.99 -22.89
CA ILE A 265 -61.91 3.40 -21.99
C ILE A 265 -62.71 4.55 -22.61
N LEU A 266 -62.07 5.57 -23.14
CA LEU A 266 -62.73 6.71 -23.77
C LEU A 266 -63.50 6.28 -25.00
N GLU A 267 -62.93 5.43 -25.86
CA GLU A 267 -63.65 4.96 -27.07
C GLU A 267 -64.88 4.10 -26.73
N THR A 268 -64.70 3.17 -25.74
CA THR A 268 -65.87 2.35 -25.31
C THR A 268 -66.94 3.18 -24.68
N THR A 269 -66.61 4.23 -23.91
CA THR A 269 -67.53 5.13 -23.30
C THR A 269 -68.25 6.03 -24.37
N TYR A 270 -67.52 6.52 -25.35
CA TYR A 270 -68.05 7.38 -26.41
C TYR A 270 -68.98 6.62 -27.37
N ARG A 271 -68.66 5.35 -27.66
CA ARG A 271 -69.42 4.51 -28.57
C ARG A 271 -70.59 3.77 -27.91
N ASP A 272 -70.73 3.94 -26.60
CA ASP A 272 -71.77 3.24 -25.79
C ASP A 272 -71.76 1.70 -26.00
N VAL A 273 -70.52 1.16 -26.17
CA VAL A 273 -70.32 -0.26 -26.43
C VAL A 273 -70.39 -1.02 -25.10
N ALA A 274 -71.23 -2.01 -25.04
CA ALA A 274 -71.31 -2.87 -23.85
C ALA A 274 -70.02 -3.62 -23.55
N ILE A 275 -69.49 -3.48 -22.33
CA ILE A 275 -68.23 -4.08 -21.89
C ILE A 275 -68.48 -5.51 -21.41
N TRP A 276 -68.22 -6.46 -22.27
CA TRP A 276 -68.41 -7.89 -21.96
C TRP A 276 -67.12 -8.57 -21.48
N LYS A 277 -66.49 -8.05 -20.42
CA LYS A 277 -65.23 -8.58 -19.86
C LYS A 277 -65.16 -10.10 -19.87
N SER A 278 -64.42 -10.70 -20.80
CA SER A 278 -64.08 -12.13 -20.90
C SER A 278 -65.17 -13.13 -20.53
N SER A 279 -66.45 -12.77 -20.74
CA SER A 279 -67.58 -13.65 -20.47
C SER A 279 -67.83 -14.51 -21.67
N ASN A 280 -67.72 -15.81 -21.47
CA ASN A 280 -68.16 -16.81 -22.48
C ASN A 280 -69.64 -16.69 -22.83
N MET A 281 -70.44 -16.11 -21.95
CA MET A 281 -71.87 -15.86 -22.14
C MET A 281 -72.14 -14.89 -23.31
N ALA A 282 -71.35 -13.86 -23.46
CA ALA A 282 -71.44 -12.92 -24.58
C ALA A 282 -71.13 -13.60 -25.93
N MET A 283 -70.24 -14.55 -25.96
CA MET A 283 -69.91 -15.31 -27.16
C MET A 283 -71.04 -16.27 -27.53
N ILE A 284 -71.67 -16.88 -26.56
CA ILE A 284 -72.83 -17.76 -26.78
C ILE A 284 -74.08 -16.95 -27.22
N PHE A 285 -74.21 -15.73 -26.65
CA PHE A 285 -75.40 -14.87 -26.91
C PHE A 285 -75.38 -14.28 -28.31
N HIS A 286 -74.20 -13.86 -28.81
CA HIS A 286 -74.06 -13.28 -30.12
C HIS A 286 -73.58 -14.27 -31.18
N GLY A 287 -73.21 -15.50 -30.76
CA GLY A 287 -72.90 -16.56 -31.71
C GLY A 287 -74.17 -17.15 -32.30
N GLN A 288 -74.18 -17.38 -33.58
CA GLN A 288 -75.36 -18.01 -34.32
C GLN A 288 -75.68 -19.43 -33.86
N ALA A 289 -75.01 -19.95 -32.84
CA ALA A 289 -75.04 -21.36 -32.45
C ALA A 289 -76.44 -21.81 -31.86
N LEU A 290 -77.26 -20.89 -31.40
CA LEU A 290 -78.51 -21.29 -30.69
C LEU A 290 -79.78 -21.05 -31.48
N GLY A 291 -79.76 -20.59 -32.73
CA GLY A 291 -80.97 -20.44 -33.59
C GLY A 291 -82.12 -19.58 -32.99
N LEU A 292 -81.72 -18.67 -32.13
CA LEU A 292 -82.68 -17.84 -31.38
C LEU A 292 -82.95 -16.52 -32.16
N ASP A 293 -83.76 -16.60 -33.22
CA ASP A 293 -84.09 -15.47 -34.09
C ASP A 293 -85.13 -14.51 -33.42
N ASN A 294 -85.03 -14.25 -32.15
CA ASN A 294 -85.94 -13.34 -31.48
C ASN A 294 -85.32 -11.92 -31.38
N PRO A 295 -85.78 -10.91 -32.11
CA PRO A 295 -85.22 -9.56 -32.19
C PRO A 295 -85.18 -8.85 -30.84
N ASP A 296 -86.09 -9.15 -29.92
CA ASP A 296 -86.15 -8.50 -28.59
C ASP A 296 -84.96 -8.94 -27.68
N ARG A 297 -84.30 -10.01 -27.97
CA ARG A 297 -83.18 -10.51 -27.21
C ARG A 297 -81.87 -9.85 -27.64
N LEU A 298 -81.82 -9.27 -28.82
CA LEU A 298 -80.61 -8.56 -29.33
C LEU A 298 -80.43 -7.18 -28.64
N ALA A 299 -81.44 -6.70 -27.92
CA ALA A 299 -81.42 -5.42 -27.23
C ALA A 299 -80.78 -5.44 -25.83
N VAL A 300 -80.41 -6.63 -25.35
CA VAL A 300 -79.86 -6.76 -23.99
C VAL A 300 -78.43 -6.30 -23.95
N LYS A 301 -78.17 -5.25 -23.19
CA LYS A 301 -76.86 -4.56 -23.15
C LYS A 301 -75.92 -4.98 -21.98
N THR A 302 -76.50 -5.58 -20.92
CA THR A 302 -75.71 -5.88 -19.72
C THR A 302 -75.56 -7.37 -19.47
N LEU A 303 -74.43 -7.75 -18.89
CA LEU A 303 -74.11 -9.14 -18.58
C LEU A 303 -75.03 -9.78 -17.54
N SER A 304 -75.60 -8.91 -16.64
CA SER A 304 -76.58 -9.33 -15.63
C SER A 304 -77.88 -9.67 -16.26
N GLU A 305 -78.39 -8.89 -17.23
CA GLU A 305 -79.64 -9.12 -17.98
C GLU A 305 -79.49 -10.39 -18.84
N MET A 306 -78.33 -10.62 -19.46
CA MET A 306 -78.05 -11.84 -20.17
C MET A 306 -78.09 -13.07 -19.25
N SER A 307 -77.50 -12.95 -18.05
CA SER A 307 -77.44 -14.04 -17.06
C SER A 307 -78.85 -14.38 -16.57
N GLU A 308 -79.67 -13.42 -16.40
CA GLU A 308 -81.04 -13.65 -15.91
C GLU A 308 -81.97 -14.27 -16.97
N LEU A 309 -81.81 -13.82 -18.24
CA LEU A 309 -82.57 -14.38 -19.37
C LEU A 309 -82.30 -15.81 -19.71
N TYR A 310 -81.02 -16.27 -19.42
CA TYR A 310 -80.58 -17.59 -19.75
C TYR A 310 -80.50 -18.56 -18.55
N LYS A 311 -80.87 -18.13 -17.38
CA LYS A 311 -80.81 -18.92 -16.15
C LYS A 311 -81.60 -20.23 -16.24
N ASP A 312 -82.69 -20.23 -17.00
CA ASP A 312 -83.54 -21.38 -17.12
C ASP A 312 -83.41 -22.16 -18.45
N ILE A 313 -82.51 -21.71 -19.32
CA ILE A 313 -82.28 -22.36 -20.61
C ILE A 313 -81.33 -23.56 -20.42
N LYS A 314 -81.85 -24.74 -20.60
CA LYS A 314 -81.08 -25.95 -20.65
C LYS A 314 -80.63 -26.25 -22.08
N VAL A 315 -79.38 -26.41 -22.30
CA VAL A 315 -78.82 -26.75 -23.60
C VAL A 315 -78.04 -28.09 -23.54
N ASP A 316 -78.28 -28.86 -24.58
CA ASP A 316 -77.51 -30.14 -24.77
C ASP A 316 -76.59 -29.97 -25.93
N LEU A 317 -75.38 -30.61 -25.78
CA LEU A 317 -74.39 -30.69 -26.83
C LEU A 317 -74.73 -31.92 -27.68
N VAL A 318 -75.18 -31.72 -28.89
CA VAL A 318 -75.56 -32.78 -29.80
C VAL A 318 -74.60 -32.86 -30.96
N GLN A 319 -74.17 -34.04 -31.28
CA GLN A 319 -73.34 -34.31 -32.44
C GLN A 319 -74.23 -34.42 -33.67
N THR A 320 -73.98 -33.60 -34.68
CA THR A 320 -74.71 -33.57 -35.93
C THR A 320 -73.87 -34.20 -37.03
N ASP A 321 -74.45 -35.01 -37.88
CA ASP A 321 -73.70 -35.84 -38.86
C ASP A 321 -72.87 -35.04 -39.88
N ASP A 322 -73.22 -33.75 -40.13
CA ASP A 322 -72.57 -32.95 -41.17
C ASP A 322 -71.68 -31.83 -40.63
N ASP A 323 -71.86 -31.33 -39.39
CA ASP A 323 -71.22 -30.09 -38.93
C ASP A 323 -70.50 -30.18 -37.54
N GLY A 324 -70.33 -31.36 -37.01
CA GLY A 324 -69.67 -31.57 -35.73
C GLY A 324 -70.64 -31.32 -34.52
N TRP A 325 -70.10 -30.75 -33.41
CA TRP A 325 -70.91 -30.56 -32.18
C TRP A 325 -71.67 -29.26 -32.20
N LYS A 326 -73.04 -29.32 -31.98
CA LYS A 326 -73.90 -28.11 -31.87
C LYS A 326 -74.61 -28.09 -30.50
N LEU A 327 -74.72 -26.89 -29.96
CA LEU A 327 -75.56 -26.63 -28.77
C LEU A 327 -77.05 -26.50 -29.22
N VAL A 328 -77.92 -27.37 -28.71
CA VAL A 328 -79.33 -27.37 -29.03
C VAL A 328 -80.12 -27.11 -27.74
N GLN A 329 -81.14 -26.25 -27.80
CA GLN A 329 -81.97 -25.98 -26.65
C GLN A 329 -82.85 -27.22 -26.39
N ARG A 330 -82.88 -27.68 -25.12
CA ARG A 330 -83.79 -28.73 -24.72
C ARG A 330 -85.22 -28.21 -24.67
N PRO A 331 -86.21 -28.84 -25.32
CA PRO A 331 -87.63 -28.42 -25.21
C PRO A 331 -88.01 -28.51 -23.75
N ALA A 332 -88.80 -27.52 -23.31
CA ALA A 332 -89.41 -27.50 -21.98
C ALA A 332 -90.38 -28.67 -21.88
N GLU A 333 -90.24 -29.52 -20.89
CA GLU A 333 -91.21 -30.57 -20.52
C GLU A 333 -92.37 -29.96 -19.80
#